data_804e734ab9c6b22b5dd50f210ebe0a30
#
_entry.id   804e734ab9c6b22b5dd50f210ebe0a30
#
_cell.length_a   1.000
_cell.length_b   1.000
_cell.length_c   1.000
_cell.angle_alpha   90.00
_cell.angle_beta   90.00
_cell.angle_gamma   90.00
#
_symmetry.space_group_name_H-M   'P 1'
#
loop_
_entity.id
_entity.type
_entity.pdbx_description
1 polymer ?
#
loop_
_entity_poly.entity_id
_entity_poly.type
_entity_poly.pdbx_seq_one_letter_code
_entity_poly.pdbx_strand_id
1 'polypeptide(L)'
;VSALLIAGLFRLVLFISSYHQLTSEALSDKSLSMLAFVHGVWFDNVIGCYILLLPLAIAVVCGVCNYYGKALFRFFTIFFSVFYGLVYLISASDIPYFAYFFKHINSSIFEWFGYAGTTAGMILGESAYYLSIGLFLLFLAGFIVWLVCLSRYFHRRSLTISASFPFWKRGVVLLVGACLIGLCIFGIRGRTGYNPIKVSAAYFCQDAFLNQLGVSPTFNLLTSVMDDMRPENKYLHLMDEQEAITKAQALLNRQGEVAVSPLAVYRHASKADSVQQGRPNVVLIMMESMSSKLMKHFGQSETLTPFLDSLYTRSISFRNFYSAGIHTNHGLYATLYSVSYTHLRAHETVLDLV
;
A
#
# COMPACT_ATOMS: atom_id res chain seq x y z
N VAL A 1 -12.92 16.08 -12.32
CA VAL A 1 -14.19 15.38 -11.95
C VAL A 1 -14.20 13.99 -12.57
N SER A 2 -14.08 13.81 -13.90
CA SER A 2 -14.12 12.49 -14.55
C SER A 2 -13.10 11.48 -13.97
N ALA A 3 -11.88 11.94 -13.69
CA ALA A 3 -10.85 11.10 -13.08
C ALA A 3 -11.23 10.62 -11.66
N LEU A 4 -11.83 11.50 -10.85
CA LEU A 4 -12.33 11.15 -9.50
C LEU A 4 -13.49 10.15 -9.56
N LEU A 5 -14.36 10.28 -10.57
CA LEU A 5 -15.44 9.31 -10.78
C LEU A 5 -14.90 7.91 -11.09
N ILE A 6 -13.87 7.81 -11.95
CA ILE A 6 -13.23 6.51 -12.24
C ILE A 6 -12.54 5.93 -11.00
N ALA A 7 -11.83 6.74 -10.23
CA ALA A 7 -11.26 6.29 -8.95
C ALA A 7 -12.35 5.78 -7.99
N GLY A 8 -13.48 6.48 -7.92
CA GLY A 8 -14.67 6.06 -7.18
C GLY A 8 -15.27 4.73 -7.67
N LEU A 9 -15.21 4.45 -8.99
CA LEU A 9 -15.64 3.17 -9.53
C LEU A 9 -14.72 2.01 -9.10
N PHE A 10 -13.41 2.19 -9.10
CA PHE A 10 -12.48 1.18 -8.56
C PHE A 10 -12.75 0.91 -7.07
N ARG A 11 -13.01 1.97 -6.28
CA ARG A 11 -13.41 1.86 -4.87
C ARG A 11 -14.72 1.10 -4.71
N LEU A 12 -15.70 1.34 -5.59
CA LEU A 12 -16.95 0.60 -5.58
C LEU A 12 -16.73 -0.89 -5.87
N VAL A 13 -15.86 -1.23 -6.82
CA VAL A 13 -15.50 -2.63 -7.10
C VAL A 13 -14.84 -3.27 -5.87
N LEU A 14 -13.90 -2.57 -5.22
CA LEU A 14 -13.27 -3.03 -3.98
C LEU A 14 -14.32 -3.24 -2.87
N PHE A 15 -15.25 -2.31 -2.71
CA PHE A 15 -16.33 -2.43 -1.72
C PHE A 15 -17.20 -3.66 -1.98
N ILE A 16 -17.60 -3.90 -3.24
CA ILE A 16 -18.44 -5.07 -3.60
C ILE A 16 -17.65 -6.37 -3.40
N SER A 17 -16.40 -6.45 -3.83
CA SER A 17 -15.58 -7.66 -3.71
C SER A 17 -15.27 -8.03 -2.26
N SER A 18 -15.19 -7.05 -1.38
CA SER A 18 -14.84 -7.22 0.03
C SER A 18 -16.02 -6.99 0.98
N TYR A 19 -17.26 -6.97 0.47
CA TYR A 19 -18.46 -6.71 1.25
C TYR A 19 -18.65 -7.66 2.46
N HIS A 20 -18.15 -8.90 2.34
CA HIS A 20 -18.19 -9.91 3.39
C HIS A 20 -17.32 -9.57 4.62
N GLN A 21 -16.45 -8.56 4.52
CA GLN A 21 -15.57 -8.14 5.62
C GLN A 21 -16.22 -7.11 6.55
N LEU A 22 -17.40 -6.58 6.17
CA LEU A 22 -18.12 -5.61 6.99
C LEU A 22 -18.57 -6.22 8.31
N THR A 23 -18.38 -5.48 9.38
CA THR A 23 -18.93 -5.83 10.70
C THR A 23 -20.46 -5.70 10.70
N SER A 24 -21.13 -6.37 11.65
CA SER A 24 -22.58 -6.26 11.81
C SER A 24 -23.06 -4.84 12.05
N GLU A 25 -22.26 -4.03 12.75
CA GLU A 25 -22.51 -2.61 12.97
C GLU A 25 -22.47 -1.82 11.66
N ALA A 26 -21.44 -2.01 10.84
CA ALA A 26 -21.30 -1.36 9.55
C ALA A 26 -22.40 -1.78 8.54
N LEU A 27 -22.91 -3.00 8.64
CA LEU A 27 -24.04 -3.47 7.84
C LEU A 27 -25.37 -2.81 8.25
N SER A 28 -25.55 -2.49 9.54
CA SER A 28 -26.74 -1.85 10.06
C SER A 28 -26.79 -0.34 9.75
N ASP A 29 -25.65 0.32 9.70
CA ASP A 29 -25.53 1.76 9.42
C ASP A 29 -24.88 2.04 8.06
N LYS A 30 -25.74 2.17 7.04
CA LYS A 30 -25.30 2.51 5.67
C LYS A 30 -24.62 3.87 5.55
N SER A 31 -24.81 4.77 6.52
CA SER A 31 -24.16 6.10 6.52
C SER A 31 -22.65 5.98 6.64
N LEU A 32 -22.15 4.98 7.38
CA LEU A 32 -20.72 4.70 7.51
C LEU A 32 -20.09 4.33 6.17
N SER A 33 -20.75 3.50 5.38
CA SER A 33 -20.28 3.16 4.03
C SER A 33 -20.23 4.41 3.13
N MET A 34 -21.27 5.26 3.16
CA MET A 34 -21.29 6.50 2.40
C MET A 34 -20.14 7.44 2.83
N LEU A 35 -19.87 7.52 4.13
CA LEU A 35 -18.80 8.35 4.68
C LEU A 35 -17.42 7.84 4.22
N ALA A 36 -17.22 6.52 4.10
CA ALA A 36 -16.00 5.95 3.53
C ALA A 36 -15.76 6.43 2.08
N PHE A 37 -16.82 6.47 1.25
CA PHE A 37 -16.70 7.02 -0.11
C PHE A 37 -16.37 8.52 -0.10
N VAL A 38 -16.94 9.30 0.79
CA VAL A 38 -16.63 10.74 0.92
C VAL A 38 -15.16 10.94 1.30
N HIS A 39 -14.66 10.20 2.29
CA HIS A 39 -13.24 10.21 2.65
C HIS A 39 -12.36 9.80 1.46
N GLY A 40 -12.75 8.77 0.73
CA GLY A 40 -12.03 8.33 -0.45
C GLY A 40 -11.93 9.39 -1.53
N VAL A 41 -13.01 10.08 -1.85
CA VAL A 41 -13.01 11.21 -2.79
C VAL A 41 -12.11 12.33 -2.28
N TRP A 42 -12.09 12.58 -0.98
CA TRP A 42 -11.20 13.56 -0.37
C TRP A 42 -9.72 13.25 -0.62
N PHE A 43 -9.27 12.01 -0.36
CA PHE A 43 -7.90 11.57 -0.66
C PHE A 43 -7.59 11.57 -2.16
N ASP A 44 -8.52 11.10 -3.00
CA ASP A 44 -8.36 11.13 -4.46
C ASP A 44 -8.22 12.56 -4.99
N ASN A 45 -8.93 13.53 -4.38
CA ASN A 45 -8.79 14.94 -4.72
C ASN A 45 -7.38 15.48 -4.40
N VAL A 46 -6.76 15.04 -3.31
CA VAL A 46 -5.36 15.40 -2.99
C VAL A 46 -4.43 14.95 -4.11
N ILE A 47 -4.53 13.69 -4.54
CA ILE A 47 -3.76 13.17 -5.68
C ILE A 47 -4.08 13.94 -6.96
N GLY A 48 -5.36 14.24 -7.20
CA GLY A 48 -5.79 15.06 -8.33
C GLY A 48 -5.16 16.44 -8.35
N CYS A 49 -5.01 17.09 -7.18
CA CYS A 49 -4.35 18.38 -7.06
C CYS A 49 -2.84 18.29 -7.32
N TYR A 50 -2.16 17.23 -6.87
CA TYR A 50 -0.75 17.00 -7.23
C TYR A 50 -0.57 16.89 -8.76
N ILE A 51 -1.41 16.10 -9.42
CA ILE A 51 -1.35 15.92 -10.88
C ILE A 51 -1.72 17.20 -11.62
N LEU A 52 -2.69 17.98 -11.11
CA LEU A 52 -3.20 19.18 -11.78
C LEU A 52 -2.25 20.36 -11.70
N LEU A 53 -1.41 20.46 -10.66
CA LEU A 53 -0.62 21.65 -10.35
C LEU A 53 0.26 22.09 -11.53
N LEU A 54 1.03 21.20 -12.12
CA LEU A 54 1.92 21.50 -13.25
C LEU A 54 1.15 21.88 -14.53
N PRO A 55 0.14 21.11 -15.00
CA PRO A 55 -0.67 21.52 -16.15
C PRO A 55 -1.39 22.85 -15.95
N LEU A 56 -1.87 23.11 -14.74
CA LEU A 56 -2.53 24.38 -14.39
C LEU A 56 -1.56 25.56 -14.51
N ALA A 57 -0.35 25.44 -13.97
CA ALA A 57 0.68 26.47 -14.09
C ALA A 57 1.02 26.76 -15.58
N ILE A 58 1.22 25.70 -16.38
CA ILE A 58 1.46 25.82 -17.81
C ILE A 58 0.26 26.48 -18.53
N ALA A 59 -0.96 26.08 -18.17
CA ALA A 59 -2.17 26.67 -18.76
C ALA A 59 -2.30 28.16 -18.46
N VAL A 60 -1.95 28.60 -17.24
CA VAL A 60 -1.95 30.02 -16.85
C VAL A 60 -0.92 30.81 -17.68
N VAL A 61 0.32 30.30 -17.76
CA VAL A 61 1.39 30.96 -18.56
C VAL A 61 0.96 31.05 -20.02
N CYS A 62 0.51 29.97 -20.63
CA CYS A 62 0.04 29.96 -22.02
C CYS A 62 -1.17 30.88 -22.22
N GLY A 63 -2.08 30.96 -21.24
CA GLY A 63 -3.22 31.86 -21.27
C GLY A 63 -2.80 33.35 -21.25
N VAL A 64 -1.83 33.70 -20.42
CA VAL A 64 -1.25 35.08 -20.39
C VAL A 64 -0.54 35.41 -21.72
N CYS A 65 0.19 34.44 -22.27
CA CYS A 65 0.87 34.58 -23.55
C CYS A 65 -0.08 34.47 -24.76
N ASN A 66 -1.36 34.20 -24.56
CA ASN A 66 -2.36 33.95 -25.60
C ASN A 66 -1.96 32.81 -26.57
N TYR A 67 -1.29 31.79 -26.04
CA TYR A 67 -0.84 30.63 -26.81
C TYR A 67 -1.77 29.43 -26.62
N TYR A 68 -2.44 29.00 -27.69
CA TYR A 68 -3.39 27.88 -27.69
C TYR A 68 -3.11 26.88 -28.82
N GLY A 69 -1.82 26.60 -29.05
CA GLY A 69 -1.37 25.69 -30.11
C GLY A 69 -1.80 24.22 -29.86
N LYS A 70 -1.87 23.44 -30.93
CA LYS A 70 -2.18 21.99 -30.87
C LYS A 70 -1.21 21.23 -29.96
N ALA A 71 0.06 21.69 -29.87
CA ALA A 71 1.07 21.08 -29.04
C ALA A 71 0.70 21.12 -27.55
N LEU A 72 0.13 22.25 -27.07
CA LEU A 72 -0.33 22.39 -25.68
C LEU A 72 -1.43 21.38 -25.32
N PHE A 73 -2.44 21.26 -26.18
CA PHE A 73 -3.55 20.33 -25.95
C PHE A 73 -3.11 18.88 -26.05
N ARG A 74 -2.16 18.55 -26.95
CA ARG A 74 -1.53 17.23 -27.02
C ARG A 74 -0.73 16.92 -25.75
N PHE A 75 0.04 17.88 -25.27
CA PHE A 75 0.76 17.75 -24.00
C PHE A 75 -0.18 17.42 -22.85
N PHE A 76 -1.29 18.17 -22.67
CA PHE A 76 -2.25 17.88 -21.61
C PHE A 76 -2.88 16.50 -21.76
N THR A 77 -3.23 16.10 -22.98
CA THR A 77 -3.79 14.76 -23.22
C THR A 77 -2.80 13.67 -22.80
N ILE A 78 -1.55 13.76 -23.22
CA ILE A 78 -0.51 12.77 -22.89
C ILE A 78 -0.24 12.80 -21.38
N PHE A 79 -0.06 13.97 -20.79
CA PHE A 79 0.25 14.15 -19.38
C PHE A 79 -0.84 13.52 -18.49
N PHE A 80 -2.09 13.88 -18.70
CA PHE A 80 -3.19 13.32 -17.92
C PHE A 80 -3.40 11.83 -18.20
N SER A 81 -3.19 11.35 -19.41
CA SER A 81 -3.28 9.91 -19.73
C SER A 81 -2.22 9.10 -18.99
N VAL A 82 -1.00 9.61 -18.88
CA VAL A 82 0.10 8.92 -18.17
C VAL A 82 -0.17 8.93 -16.66
N PHE A 83 -0.37 10.10 -16.07
CA PHE A 83 -0.49 10.19 -14.61
C PHE A 83 -1.76 9.54 -14.06
N TYR A 84 -2.91 9.75 -14.71
CA TYR A 84 -4.13 9.04 -14.29
C TYR A 84 -4.12 7.56 -14.70
N GLY A 85 -3.40 7.21 -15.77
CA GLY A 85 -3.13 5.81 -16.10
C GLY A 85 -2.39 5.08 -14.97
N LEU A 86 -1.39 5.73 -14.36
CA LEU A 86 -0.70 5.19 -13.18
C LEU A 86 -1.64 5.10 -11.96
N VAL A 87 -2.47 6.12 -11.71
CA VAL A 87 -3.47 6.08 -10.62
C VAL A 87 -4.44 4.91 -10.80
N TYR A 88 -4.93 4.69 -12.02
CA TYR A 88 -5.86 3.58 -12.30
C TYR A 88 -5.18 2.23 -12.26
N LEU A 89 -3.92 2.13 -12.69
CA LEU A 89 -3.12 0.91 -12.56
C LEU A 89 -2.95 0.53 -11.09
N ILE A 90 -2.58 1.48 -10.24
CA ILE A 90 -2.45 1.26 -8.79
C ILE A 90 -3.79 0.84 -8.21
N SER A 91 -4.89 1.54 -8.55
CA SER A 91 -6.23 1.23 -8.03
C SER A 91 -6.74 -0.13 -8.48
N ALA A 92 -6.45 -0.55 -9.72
CA ALA A 92 -6.82 -1.87 -10.23
C ALA A 92 -6.01 -2.99 -9.59
N SER A 93 -4.70 -2.76 -9.40
CA SER A 93 -3.80 -3.72 -8.74
C SER A 93 -4.09 -3.84 -7.25
N ASP A 94 -4.64 -2.79 -6.64
CA ASP A 94 -5.01 -2.78 -5.22
C ASP A 94 -6.18 -3.73 -4.90
N ILE A 95 -7.09 -3.98 -5.83
CA ILE A 95 -8.24 -4.87 -5.60
C ILE A 95 -7.79 -6.28 -5.21
N PRO A 96 -7.01 -7.01 -6.03
CA PRO A 96 -6.53 -8.32 -5.65
C PRO A 96 -5.49 -8.28 -4.52
N TYR A 97 -4.69 -7.22 -4.42
CA TYR A 97 -3.75 -7.05 -3.33
C TYR A 97 -4.48 -6.94 -1.98
N PHE A 98 -5.54 -6.14 -1.93
CA PHE A 98 -6.36 -5.97 -0.74
C PHE A 98 -7.08 -7.27 -0.35
N ALA A 99 -7.58 -8.02 -1.32
CA ALA A 99 -8.23 -9.31 -1.07
C ALA A 99 -7.29 -10.32 -0.38
N TYR A 100 -5.98 -10.22 -0.66
CA TYR A 100 -4.98 -11.11 -0.10
C TYR A 100 -4.40 -10.61 1.24
N PHE A 101 -4.03 -9.31 1.30
CA PHE A 101 -3.29 -8.72 2.43
C PHE A 101 -4.16 -7.93 3.41
N PHE A 102 -5.43 -7.65 3.11
CA PHE A 102 -6.35 -6.81 3.89
C PHE A 102 -5.82 -5.40 4.18
N LYS A 103 -4.98 -4.88 3.31
CA LYS A 103 -4.41 -3.54 3.33
C LYS A 103 -4.13 -3.05 1.92
N HIS A 104 -4.10 -1.72 1.75
CA HIS A 104 -3.73 -1.11 0.48
C HIS A 104 -2.26 -1.33 0.12
N ILE A 105 -1.98 -1.25 -1.19
CA ILE A 105 -0.63 -1.26 -1.74
C ILE A 105 0.22 -0.18 -1.06
N ASN A 106 1.42 -0.57 -0.63
CA ASN A 106 2.43 0.28 -0.02
C ASN A 106 3.80 0.07 -0.70
N SER A 107 4.84 0.72 -0.18
CA SER A 107 6.21 0.66 -0.71
C SER A 107 6.78 -0.75 -0.85
N SER A 108 6.34 -1.73 -0.06
CA SER A 108 6.84 -3.11 -0.15
C SER A 108 6.56 -3.77 -1.51
N ILE A 109 5.64 -3.22 -2.33
CA ILE A 109 5.41 -3.73 -3.69
C ILE A 109 6.65 -3.61 -4.58
N PHE A 110 7.53 -2.66 -4.30
CA PHE A 110 8.75 -2.47 -5.09
C PHE A 110 9.77 -3.60 -4.90
N GLU A 111 9.71 -4.35 -3.81
CA GLU A 111 10.54 -5.55 -3.59
C GLU A 111 10.25 -6.62 -4.63
N TRP A 112 9.02 -6.65 -5.17
CA TRP A 112 8.61 -7.62 -6.21
C TRP A 112 9.18 -7.30 -7.59
N PHE A 113 9.66 -6.08 -7.83
CA PHE A 113 10.31 -5.75 -9.09
C PHE A 113 11.62 -6.54 -9.34
N GLY A 114 12.30 -6.95 -8.26
CA GLY A 114 13.44 -7.88 -8.36
C GLY A 114 13.08 -9.24 -8.99
N TYR A 115 11.78 -9.60 -8.94
CA TYR A 115 11.25 -10.87 -9.47
C TYR A 115 10.19 -10.61 -10.56
N ALA A 116 10.34 -9.56 -11.35
CA ALA A 116 9.33 -9.10 -12.30
C ALA A 116 8.82 -10.18 -13.27
N GLY A 117 9.71 -11.07 -13.76
CA GLY A 117 9.31 -12.18 -14.64
C GLY A 117 8.38 -13.18 -13.97
N THR A 118 8.70 -13.58 -12.74
CA THR A 118 7.86 -14.50 -11.94
C THR A 118 6.53 -13.84 -11.60
N THR A 119 6.56 -12.58 -11.16
CA THR A 119 5.36 -11.79 -10.82
C THR A 119 4.43 -11.63 -12.03
N ALA A 120 4.98 -11.32 -13.21
CA ALA A 120 4.19 -11.23 -14.45
C ALA A 120 3.57 -12.57 -14.81
N GLY A 121 4.33 -13.67 -14.68
CA GLY A 121 3.81 -15.03 -14.92
C GLY A 121 2.66 -15.39 -13.99
N MET A 122 2.74 -15.03 -12.71
CA MET A 122 1.67 -15.25 -11.73
C MET A 122 0.41 -14.41 -12.06
N ILE A 123 0.59 -13.12 -12.39
CA ILE A 123 -0.53 -12.24 -12.74
C ILE A 123 -1.26 -12.73 -14.00
N LEU A 124 -0.53 -13.19 -15.02
CA LEU A 124 -1.12 -13.69 -16.26
C LEU A 124 -1.66 -15.12 -16.15
N GLY A 125 -1.17 -15.90 -15.20
CA GLY A 125 -1.61 -17.29 -14.99
C GLY A 125 -2.83 -17.44 -14.09
N GLU A 126 -3.16 -16.42 -13.29
CA GLU A 126 -4.23 -16.50 -12.29
C GLU A 126 -5.47 -15.74 -12.74
N SER A 127 -6.58 -16.46 -12.91
CA SER A 127 -7.84 -15.91 -13.42
C SER A 127 -8.45 -14.84 -12.51
N ALA A 128 -8.14 -14.86 -11.22
CA ALA A 128 -8.59 -13.86 -10.24
C ALA A 128 -8.18 -12.42 -10.60
N TYR A 129 -7.08 -12.24 -11.35
CA TYR A 129 -6.61 -10.91 -11.76
C TYR A 129 -7.28 -10.39 -13.05
N TYR A 130 -7.92 -11.24 -13.84
CA TYR A 130 -8.45 -10.85 -15.15
C TYR A 130 -9.53 -9.78 -15.07
N LEU A 131 -10.37 -9.80 -14.04
CA LEU A 131 -11.37 -8.75 -13.81
C LEU A 131 -10.69 -7.38 -13.60
N SER A 132 -9.69 -7.32 -12.73
CA SER A 132 -8.97 -6.07 -12.45
C SER A 132 -8.22 -5.53 -13.67
N ILE A 133 -7.59 -6.42 -14.46
CA ILE A 133 -6.92 -6.07 -15.72
C ILE A 133 -7.94 -5.54 -16.73
N GLY A 134 -9.07 -6.23 -16.89
CA GLY A 134 -10.15 -5.82 -17.81
C GLY A 134 -10.74 -4.46 -17.44
N LEU A 135 -11.02 -4.21 -16.16
CA LEU A 135 -11.49 -2.92 -15.66
C LEU A 135 -10.45 -1.81 -15.88
N PHE A 136 -9.18 -2.08 -15.61
CA PHE A 136 -8.10 -1.13 -15.88
C PHE A 136 -8.07 -0.70 -17.35
N LEU A 137 -8.04 -1.68 -18.25
CA LEU A 137 -7.99 -1.40 -19.71
C LEU A 137 -9.23 -0.65 -20.19
N LEU A 138 -10.42 -1.04 -19.72
CA LEU A 138 -11.69 -0.39 -20.06
C LEU A 138 -11.72 1.07 -19.62
N PHE A 139 -11.42 1.33 -18.35
CA PHE A 139 -11.46 2.68 -17.79
C PHE A 139 -10.35 3.57 -18.34
N LEU A 140 -9.16 3.03 -18.54
CA LEU A 140 -8.05 3.76 -19.17
C LEU A 140 -8.38 4.14 -20.61
N ALA A 141 -8.86 3.20 -21.43
CA ALA A 141 -9.25 3.46 -22.81
C ALA A 141 -10.39 4.50 -22.88
N GLY A 142 -11.42 4.35 -22.06
CA GLY A 142 -12.52 5.31 -21.98
C GLY A 142 -12.05 6.71 -21.58
N PHE A 143 -11.15 6.79 -20.60
CA PHE A 143 -10.58 8.06 -20.16
C PHE A 143 -9.72 8.73 -21.23
N ILE A 144 -8.88 7.97 -21.94
CA ILE A 144 -8.05 8.50 -23.04
C ILE A 144 -8.95 9.04 -24.17
N VAL A 145 -9.98 8.28 -24.57
CA VAL A 145 -10.95 8.72 -25.58
C VAL A 145 -11.63 10.02 -25.14
N TRP A 146 -12.09 10.06 -23.88
CA TRP A 146 -12.66 11.27 -23.29
C TRP A 146 -11.70 12.47 -23.33
N LEU A 147 -10.44 12.30 -22.95
CA LEU A 147 -9.42 13.35 -22.99
C LEU A 147 -9.15 13.83 -24.42
N VAL A 148 -9.09 12.92 -25.39
CA VAL A 148 -8.90 13.28 -26.81
C VAL A 148 -10.08 14.09 -27.34
N CYS A 149 -11.31 13.68 -27.03
CA CYS A 149 -12.52 14.43 -27.42
C CYS A 149 -12.53 15.82 -26.80
N LEU A 150 -12.21 15.90 -25.47
CA LEU A 150 -12.14 17.16 -24.73
C LEU A 150 -11.07 18.09 -25.28
N SER A 151 -9.87 17.56 -25.57
CA SER A 151 -8.75 18.26 -26.16
C SER A 151 -9.11 18.85 -27.53
N ARG A 152 -9.74 18.05 -28.39
CA ARG A 152 -10.21 18.51 -29.70
C ARG A 152 -11.28 19.60 -29.59
N TYR A 153 -12.23 19.46 -28.68
CA TYR A 153 -13.26 20.43 -28.42
C TYR A 153 -12.68 21.78 -27.98
N PHE A 154 -11.82 21.77 -26.94
CA PHE A 154 -11.23 22.99 -26.42
C PHE A 154 -10.24 23.63 -27.40
N HIS A 155 -9.48 22.86 -28.17
CA HIS A 155 -8.62 23.40 -29.20
C HIS A 155 -9.42 24.14 -30.26
N ARG A 156 -10.53 23.59 -30.77
CA ARG A 156 -11.40 24.26 -31.71
C ARG A 156 -11.99 25.56 -31.16
N ARG A 157 -12.43 25.53 -29.88
CA ARG A 157 -12.95 26.72 -29.19
C ARG A 157 -11.88 27.80 -29.00
N SER A 158 -10.65 27.42 -28.65
CA SER A 158 -9.56 28.39 -28.42
C SER A 158 -9.18 29.18 -29.67
N LEU A 159 -9.28 28.60 -30.85
CA LEU A 159 -9.02 29.30 -32.13
C LEU A 159 -9.98 30.47 -32.36
N THR A 160 -11.22 30.37 -31.91
CA THR A 160 -12.22 31.43 -32.03
C THR A 160 -12.01 32.58 -31.03
N ILE A 161 -11.43 32.27 -29.84
CA ILE A 161 -11.20 33.25 -28.78
C ILE A 161 -9.89 34.00 -28.95
N SER A 162 -8.85 33.36 -29.50
CA SER A 162 -7.50 33.90 -29.61
C SER A 162 -7.40 35.13 -30.51
N ALA A 163 -8.31 35.32 -31.46
CA ALA A 163 -8.26 36.43 -32.43
C ALA A 163 -8.48 37.84 -31.82
N SER A 164 -9.02 37.93 -30.61
CA SER A 164 -9.38 39.22 -29.99
C SER A 164 -9.14 39.19 -28.47
N PHE A 165 -7.86 39.10 -28.05
CA PHE A 165 -7.52 39.00 -26.62
C PHE A 165 -6.89 40.32 -26.09
N PRO A 166 -7.68 41.26 -25.54
CA PRO A 166 -7.19 42.54 -25.05
C PRO A 166 -6.26 42.38 -23.84
N PHE A 167 -5.32 43.31 -23.68
CA PHE A 167 -4.27 43.26 -22.67
C PHE A 167 -4.80 43.11 -21.24
N TRP A 168 -5.90 43.78 -20.88
CA TRP A 168 -6.50 43.70 -19.54
C TRP A 168 -7.00 42.27 -19.19
N LYS A 169 -7.43 41.48 -20.18
CA LYS A 169 -7.83 40.08 -19.96
C LYS A 169 -6.66 39.19 -19.54
N ARG A 170 -5.43 39.52 -19.90
CA ARG A 170 -4.24 38.82 -19.44
C ARG A 170 -4.05 38.96 -17.96
N GLY A 171 -4.33 40.16 -17.39
CA GLY A 171 -4.34 40.39 -15.94
C GLY A 171 -5.41 39.53 -15.23
N VAL A 172 -6.60 39.44 -15.83
CA VAL A 172 -7.67 38.57 -15.27
C VAL A 172 -7.25 37.09 -15.29
N VAL A 173 -6.67 36.61 -16.41
CA VAL A 173 -6.16 35.21 -16.51
C VAL A 173 -5.09 34.95 -15.46
N LEU A 174 -4.17 35.88 -15.24
CA LEU A 174 -3.13 35.75 -14.22
C LEU A 174 -3.74 35.69 -12.81
N LEU A 175 -4.66 36.58 -12.49
CA LEU A 175 -5.30 36.63 -11.17
C LEU A 175 -6.13 35.38 -10.89
N VAL A 176 -6.99 34.97 -11.83
CA VAL A 176 -7.79 33.75 -11.70
C VAL A 176 -6.88 32.52 -11.64
N GLY A 177 -5.84 32.49 -12.47
CA GLY A 177 -4.85 31.41 -12.49
C GLY A 177 -4.11 31.31 -11.14
N ALA A 178 -3.68 32.42 -10.57
CA ALA A 178 -3.04 32.45 -9.25
C ALA A 178 -3.98 31.96 -8.14
N CYS A 179 -5.25 32.36 -8.17
CA CYS A 179 -6.25 31.85 -7.24
C CYS A 179 -6.45 30.32 -7.39
N LEU A 180 -6.54 29.83 -8.63
CA LEU A 180 -6.70 28.38 -8.88
C LEU A 180 -5.48 27.59 -8.43
N ILE A 181 -4.26 28.11 -8.66
CA ILE A 181 -3.01 27.49 -8.17
C ILE A 181 -3.01 27.48 -6.63
N GLY A 182 -3.39 28.57 -5.99
CA GLY A 182 -3.53 28.64 -4.53
C GLY A 182 -4.53 27.63 -3.97
N LEU A 183 -5.70 27.50 -4.60
CA LEU A 183 -6.70 26.46 -4.27
C LEU A 183 -6.16 25.04 -4.49
N CYS A 184 -5.37 24.83 -5.55
CA CYS A 184 -4.75 23.56 -5.82
C CYS A 184 -3.72 23.19 -4.75
N ILE A 185 -2.87 24.13 -4.32
CA ILE A 185 -1.91 23.96 -3.22
C ILE A 185 -2.65 23.68 -1.90
N PHE A 186 -3.75 24.37 -1.65
CA PHE A 186 -4.60 24.08 -0.50
C PHE A 186 -5.22 22.68 -0.59
N GLY A 187 -5.65 22.26 -1.79
CA GLY A 187 -6.14 20.91 -2.06
C GLY A 187 -5.09 19.83 -1.82
N ILE A 188 -3.83 20.08 -2.17
CA ILE A 188 -2.69 19.19 -1.86
C ILE A 188 -2.52 19.01 -0.34
N ARG A 189 -2.67 20.11 0.43
CA ARG A 189 -2.62 20.03 1.88
C ARG A 189 -3.74 19.17 2.46
N GLY A 190 -4.89 19.12 1.81
CA GLY A 190 -6.04 18.27 2.11
C GLY A 190 -6.85 18.67 3.36
N ARG A 191 -6.34 19.54 4.24
CA ARG A 191 -7.05 20.01 5.44
C ARG A 191 -6.59 21.38 5.92
N THR A 192 -7.39 22.04 6.77
CA THR A 192 -7.11 23.35 7.34
C THR A 192 -6.18 23.32 8.56
N GLY A 193 -5.96 22.15 9.18
CA GLY A 193 -5.12 22.00 10.37
C GLY A 193 -3.62 22.25 10.12
N TYR A 194 -2.82 22.31 11.18
CA TYR A 194 -1.38 22.58 11.11
C TYR A 194 -0.61 21.59 10.23
N ASN A 195 -0.88 20.28 10.37
CA ASN A 195 -0.23 19.26 9.57
C ASN A 195 -1.02 18.94 8.27
N PRO A 196 -0.40 18.55 7.17
CA PRO A 196 -1.11 18.05 6.00
C PRO A 196 -1.89 16.76 6.33
N ILE A 197 -2.80 16.37 5.43
CA ILE A 197 -3.58 15.15 5.59
C ILE A 197 -2.68 13.93 5.68
N LYS A 198 -3.00 13.01 6.58
CA LYS A 198 -2.34 11.71 6.75
C LYS A 198 -3.37 10.60 6.60
N VAL A 199 -2.91 9.36 6.35
CA VAL A 199 -3.78 8.17 6.25
C VAL A 199 -4.70 8.02 7.47
N SER A 200 -4.21 8.41 8.66
CA SER A 200 -5.02 8.39 9.90
C SER A 200 -6.30 9.25 9.86
N ALA A 201 -6.41 10.20 8.93
CA ALA A 201 -7.65 10.97 8.75
C ALA A 201 -8.83 10.14 8.21
N ALA A 202 -8.56 8.94 7.69
CA ALA A 202 -9.58 8.00 7.24
C ALA A 202 -10.13 7.11 8.37
N TYR A 203 -9.56 7.15 9.58
CA TYR A 203 -10.07 6.38 10.72
C TYR A 203 -11.22 7.14 11.39
N PHE A 204 -12.44 6.90 10.91
CA PHE A 204 -13.65 7.61 11.33
C PHE A 204 -14.67 6.71 12.04
N CYS A 205 -14.48 5.37 12.03
CA CYS A 205 -15.39 4.39 12.65
C CYS A 205 -14.62 3.20 13.23
N GLN A 206 -15.34 2.28 13.89
CA GLN A 206 -14.76 1.06 14.46
C GLN A 206 -14.53 -0.04 13.42
N ASP A 207 -15.12 0.07 12.23
CA ASP A 207 -14.97 -0.91 11.17
C ASP A 207 -13.64 -0.71 10.43
N ALA A 208 -12.76 -1.70 10.51
CA ALA A 208 -11.42 -1.63 9.93
C ALA A 208 -11.46 -1.56 8.40
N PHE A 209 -12.42 -2.29 7.76
CA PHE A 209 -12.54 -2.29 6.31
C PHE A 209 -13.02 -0.93 5.77
N LEU A 210 -14.04 -0.32 6.41
CA LEU A 210 -14.53 1.00 6.00
C LEU A 210 -13.46 2.10 6.17
N ASN A 211 -12.66 2.03 7.22
CA ASN A 211 -11.54 2.94 7.41
C ASN A 211 -10.50 2.80 6.28
N GLN A 212 -10.19 1.56 5.88
CA GLN A 212 -9.30 1.33 4.73
C GLN A 212 -9.95 1.80 3.42
N LEU A 213 -11.21 1.48 3.17
CA LEU A 213 -11.94 1.90 1.98
C LEU A 213 -11.96 3.43 1.81
N GLY A 214 -11.91 4.18 2.92
CA GLY A 214 -11.82 5.64 2.94
C GLY A 214 -10.45 6.19 2.51
N VAL A 215 -9.43 5.36 2.30
CA VAL A 215 -8.11 5.79 1.81
C VAL A 215 -8.01 5.61 0.30
N SER A 216 -7.25 6.48 -0.38
CA SER A 216 -6.86 6.26 -1.77
C SER A 216 -5.64 5.34 -1.83
N PRO A 217 -5.65 4.24 -2.62
CA PRO A 217 -4.48 3.38 -2.78
C PRO A 217 -3.24 4.13 -3.26
N THR A 218 -3.42 5.08 -4.20
CA THR A 218 -2.32 5.91 -4.71
C THR A 218 -1.76 6.83 -3.62
N PHE A 219 -2.61 7.41 -2.76
CA PHE A 219 -2.16 8.21 -1.64
C PHE A 219 -1.40 7.37 -0.62
N ASN A 220 -1.90 6.16 -0.32
CA ASN A 220 -1.24 5.23 0.59
C ASN A 220 0.14 4.83 0.08
N LEU A 221 0.26 4.47 -1.21
CA LEU A 221 1.54 4.14 -1.83
C LEU A 221 2.51 5.33 -1.78
N LEU A 222 2.05 6.53 -2.17
CA LEU A 222 2.89 7.73 -2.19
C LEU A 222 3.43 8.06 -0.79
N THR A 223 2.55 8.04 0.22
CA THR A 223 2.95 8.35 1.61
C THR A 223 3.88 7.28 2.19
N SER A 224 3.65 6.00 1.91
CA SER A 224 4.55 4.93 2.37
C SER A 224 5.94 5.03 1.76
N VAL A 225 6.05 5.36 0.47
CA VAL A 225 7.34 5.61 -0.19
C VAL A 225 8.05 6.82 0.43
N MET A 226 7.31 7.92 0.65
CA MET A 226 7.89 9.11 1.29
C MET A 226 8.37 8.84 2.72
N ASP A 227 7.63 8.03 3.47
CA ASP A 227 7.99 7.65 4.83
C ASP A 227 9.23 6.73 4.85
N ASP A 228 9.34 5.79 3.90
CA ASP A 228 10.53 4.93 3.75
C ASP A 228 11.79 5.73 3.34
N MET A 229 11.62 6.81 2.59
CA MET A 229 12.74 7.68 2.18
C MET A 229 13.24 8.59 3.31
N ARG A 230 12.51 8.72 4.42
CA ARG A 230 12.93 9.57 5.54
C ARG A 230 14.05 8.91 6.33
N PRO A 231 15.20 9.59 6.54
CA PRO A 231 16.31 9.04 7.33
C PRO A 231 15.91 8.68 8.75
N GLU A 232 14.98 9.42 9.34
CA GLU A 232 14.49 9.23 10.71
C GLU A 232 13.79 7.87 10.89
N ASN A 233 13.18 7.33 9.83
CA ASN A 233 12.51 6.04 9.86
C ASN A 233 13.47 4.86 9.64
N LYS A 234 14.69 5.12 9.18
CA LYS A 234 15.72 4.08 8.97
C LYS A 234 16.38 3.66 10.29
N TYR A 235 16.47 4.55 11.26
CA TYR A 235 17.08 4.30 12.55
C TYR A 235 16.13 4.70 13.66
N LEU A 236 15.38 3.72 14.13
CA LEU A 236 14.46 3.93 15.24
C LEU A 236 15.23 3.92 16.56
N HIS A 237 15.65 5.09 17.03
CA HIS A 237 16.30 5.22 18.33
C HIS A 237 15.22 5.39 19.42
N LEU A 238 14.78 4.27 20.02
CA LEU A 238 13.73 4.28 21.03
C LEU A 238 14.27 4.44 22.45
N MET A 239 15.49 3.97 22.68
CA MET A 239 16.17 4.02 23.97
C MET A 239 17.66 3.85 23.77
N ASP A 240 18.47 4.07 24.82
CA ASP A 240 19.90 3.81 24.81
C ASP A 240 20.19 2.34 24.49
N GLU A 241 21.24 2.07 23.72
CA GLU A 241 21.57 0.71 23.25
C GLU A 241 21.86 -0.24 24.41
N GLN A 242 22.58 0.23 25.43
CA GLN A 242 22.91 -0.58 26.61
C GLN A 242 21.67 -0.89 27.45
N GLU A 243 20.76 0.06 27.55
CA GLU A 243 19.47 -0.13 28.22
C GLU A 243 18.59 -1.13 27.46
N ALA A 244 18.58 -1.04 26.14
CA ALA A 244 17.85 -1.95 25.27
C ALA A 244 18.37 -3.39 25.40
N ILE A 245 19.69 -3.59 25.38
CA ILE A 245 20.32 -4.90 25.57
C ILE A 245 19.95 -5.47 26.95
N THR A 246 20.08 -4.67 27.99
CA THR A 246 19.77 -5.10 29.36
C THR A 246 18.31 -5.54 29.52
N LYS A 247 17.38 -4.75 28.97
CA LYS A 247 15.96 -5.08 28.99
C LYS A 247 15.64 -6.32 28.16
N ALA A 248 16.24 -6.44 26.97
CA ALA A 248 16.06 -7.61 26.12
C ALA A 248 16.60 -8.89 26.78
N GLN A 249 17.79 -8.82 27.41
CA GLN A 249 18.35 -9.93 28.18
C GLN A 249 17.44 -10.33 29.35
N ALA A 250 16.92 -9.35 30.10
CA ALA A 250 15.99 -9.63 31.21
C ALA A 250 14.70 -10.33 30.75
N LEU A 251 14.20 -10.01 29.54
CA LEU A 251 13.01 -10.65 28.95
C LEU A 251 13.29 -12.03 28.37
N LEU A 252 14.47 -12.26 27.83
CA LEU A 252 14.81 -13.48 27.11
C LEU A 252 15.50 -14.53 27.99
N ASN A 253 16.19 -14.14 29.07
CA ASN A 253 16.88 -15.06 29.97
C ASN A 253 15.87 -15.85 30.79
N ARG A 254 16.05 -17.17 30.80
CA ARG A 254 15.31 -18.08 31.64
C ARG A 254 16.14 -18.43 32.91
N GLN A 255 15.48 -18.97 33.91
CA GLN A 255 16.19 -19.44 35.11
C GLN A 255 17.25 -20.48 34.76
N GLY A 256 18.50 -20.22 35.12
CA GLY A 256 19.64 -21.09 34.83
C GLY A 256 20.37 -20.82 33.51
N GLU A 257 19.96 -19.79 32.73
CA GLU A 257 20.65 -19.34 31.54
C GLU A 257 21.51 -18.11 31.88
N VAL A 258 22.72 -18.07 31.32
CA VAL A 258 23.64 -16.92 31.47
C VAL A 258 23.86 -16.28 30.10
N ALA A 259 23.67 -14.96 30.02
CA ALA A 259 24.03 -14.21 28.83
C ALA A 259 25.56 -14.22 28.63
N VAL A 260 26.02 -14.65 27.46
CA VAL A 260 27.46 -14.85 27.14
C VAL A 260 28.00 -13.74 26.29
N SER A 261 27.14 -12.90 25.73
CA SER A 261 27.48 -11.82 24.80
C SER A 261 26.65 -10.58 25.15
N PRO A 262 27.14 -9.38 24.84
CA PRO A 262 26.28 -8.19 24.87
C PRO A 262 25.06 -8.30 23.98
N LEU A 263 25.04 -9.22 23.00
CA LEU A 263 23.85 -9.49 22.18
C LEU A 263 22.84 -10.31 22.99
N ALA A 264 21.61 -9.82 23.07
CA ALA A 264 20.54 -10.39 23.90
C ALA A 264 20.17 -11.85 23.56
N VAL A 265 20.49 -12.30 22.34
CA VAL A 265 20.15 -13.65 21.84
C VAL A 265 21.18 -14.73 22.16
N TYR A 266 22.42 -14.35 22.58
CA TYR A 266 23.45 -15.32 22.92
C TYR A 266 23.37 -15.69 24.40
N ARG A 267 23.03 -16.94 24.68
CA ARG A 267 22.93 -17.50 26.04
C ARG A 267 23.37 -18.95 26.08
N HIS A 268 24.00 -19.34 27.17
CA HIS A 268 24.30 -20.73 27.46
C HIS A 268 23.21 -21.30 28.37
N ALA A 269 22.55 -22.36 27.91
CA ALA A 269 21.74 -23.19 28.77
C ALA A 269 22.64 -24.19 29.49
N SER A 270 22.41 -24.38 30.81
CA SER A 270 23.05 -25.46 31.52
C SER A 270 22.62 -26.80 30.90
N LYS A 271 23.59 -27.70 30.65
CA LYS A 271 23.28 -29.04 30.17
C LYS A 271 22.38 -29.72 31.21
N ALA A 272 21.22 -30.18 30.76
CA ALA A 272 20.43 -31.10 31.58
C ALA A 272 21.26 -32.37 31.80
N ASP A 273 21.30 -32.85 33.06
CA ASP A 273 22.07 -34.04 33.45
C ASP A 273 21.60 -35.35 32.79
N SER A 274 20.48 -35.33 32.11
CA SER A 274 19.93 -36.45 31.35
C SER A 274 20.16 -36.29 29.85
N VAL A 275 21.41 -36.37 29.40
CA VAL A 275 21.70 -36.52 27.96
C VAL A 275 21.41 -37.98 27.61
N GLN A 276 20.31 -38.22 26.93
CA GLN A 276 20.04 -39.48 26.24
C GLN A 276 21.24 -39.82 25.36
N GLN A 277 21.87 -40.95 25.59
CA GLN A 277 23.00 -41.43 24.76
C GLN A 277 22.46 -41.78 23.38
N GLY A 278 22.41 -40.83 22.51
CA GLY A 278 22.02 -40.98 21.11
C GLY A 278 22.10 -39.65 20.35
N ARG A 279 22.50 -39.69 19.09
CA ARG A 279 22.44 -38.55 18.20
C ARG A 279 21.23 -38.72 17.29
N PRO A 280 20.04 -38.21 17.66
CA PRO A 280 18.87 -38.32 16.82
C PRO A 280 19.06 -37.54 15.53
N ASN A 281 18.49 -38.06 14.43
CA ASN A 281 18.35 -37.28 13.22
C ASN A 281 17.24 -36.25 13.43
N VAL A 282 17.49 -35.01 12.98
CA VAL A 282 16.51 -33.92 13.05
C VAL A 282 16.08 -33.59 11.64
N VAL A 283 14.78 -33.65 11.39
CA VAL A 283 14.17 -33.24 10.12
C VAL A 283 13.33 -32.01 10.38
N LEU A 284 13.70 -30.88 9.79
CA LEU A 284 12.95 -29.62 9.84
C LEU A 284 12.07 -29.54 8.60
N ILE A 285 10.74 -29.49 8.79
CA ILE A 285 9.77 -29.34 7.70
C ILE A 285 9.16 -27.95 7.80
N MET A 286 9.52 -27.06 6.89
CA MET A 286 8.92 -25.75 6.74
C MET A 286 7.83 -25.78 5.69
N MET A 287 6.57 -25.58 6.13
CA MET A 287 5.43 -25.63 5.23
C MET A 287 5.08 -24.22 4.73
N GLU A 288 5.07 -24.07 3.42
CA GLU A 288 4.69 -22.82 2.76
C GLU A 288 3.19 -22.59 2.87
N SER A 289 2.81 -21.35 3.20
CA SER A 289 1.40 -20.88 3.26
C SER A 289 0.48 -21.72 4.15
N MET A 290 1.03 -22.48 5.08
CA MET A 290 0.24 -23.31 6.01
C MET A 290 -0.34 -22.45 7.14
N SER A 291 -1.65 -22.22 7.10
CA SER A 291 -2.39 -21.53 8.16
C SER A 291 -2.96 -22.52 9.17
N SER A 292 -2.89 -22.20 10.45
CA SER A 292 -3.57 -22.98 11.50
C SER A 292 -5.08 -23.08 11.30
N LYS A 293 -5.69 -22.12 10.59
CA LYS A 293 -7.12 -22.16 10.21
C LYS A 293 -7.50 -23.36 9.33
N LEU A 294 -6.54 -24.02 8.68
CA LEU A 294 -6.77 -25.23 7.91
C LEU A 294 -6.87 -26.50 8.77
N MET A 295 -6.48 -26.40 10.04
CA MET A 295 -6.49 -27.52 10.97
C MET A 295 -7.80 -27.59 11.77
N LYS A 296 -8.38 -28.77 11.87
CA LYS A 296 -9.60 -29.02 12.64
C LYS A 296 -9.43 -28.67 14.12
N HIS A 297 -8.22 -28.91 14.66
CA HIS A 297 -7.86 -28.57 16.03
C HIS A 297 -8.05 -27.07 16.35
N PHE A 298 -7.91 -26.18 15.36
CA PHE A 298 -8.07 -24.73 15.49
C PHE A 298 -9.43 -24.21 14.98
N GLY A 299 -10.43 -25.08 14.79
CA GLY A 299 -11.81 -24.70 14.51
C GLY A 299 -12.22 -24.81 13.03
N GLN A 300 -11.41 -25.46 12.18
CA GLN A 300 -11.85 -25.79 10.83
C GLN A 300 -12.98 -26.83 10.88
N SER A 301 -14.09 -26.55 10.18
CA SER A 301 -15.26 -27.45 10.12
C SER A 301 -14.98 -28.71 9.29
N GLU A 302 -14.22 -28.57 8.23
CA GLU A 302 -13.84 -29.66 7.33
C GLU A 302 -12.52 -30.31 7.72
N THR A 303 -12.36 -31.59 7.45
CA THR A 303 -11.11 -32.30 7.75
C THR A 303 -10.14 -32.15 6.56
N LEU A 304 -9.45 -31.01 6.51
CA LEU A 304 -8.50 -30.70 5.43
C LEU A 304 -7.11 -31.28 5.71
N THR A 305 -6.72 -31.39 6.97
CA THR A 305 -5.37 -31.80 7.41
C THR A 305 -5.41 -32.96 8.41
N PRO A 306 -5.98 -34.14 8.07
CA PRO A 306 -6.23 -35.20 9.03
C PRO A 306 -4.96 -35.76 9.68
N PHE A 307 -3.87 -35.83 8.94
CA PHE A 307 -2.59 -36.30 9.45
C PHE A 307 -1.98 -35.29 10.44
N LEU A 308 -1.97 -34.00 10.13
CA LEU A 308 -1.44 -32.97 11.00
C LEU A 308 -2.27 -32.83 12.27
N ASP A 309 -3.59 -32.91 12.18
CA ASP A 309 -4.48 -32.91 13.34
C ASP A 309 -4.20 -34.10 14.26
N SER A 310 -3.99 -35.28 13.70
CA SER A 310 -3.59 -36.48 14.43
C SER A 310 -2.20 -36.32 15.05
N LEU A 311 -1.24 -35.79 14.31
CA LEU A 311 0.12 -35.57 14.81
C LEU A 311 0.13 -34.53 15.93
N TYR A 312 -0.66 -33.47 15.82
CA TYR A 312 -0.78 -32.40 16.82
C TYR A 312 -1.17 -32.96 18.20
N THR A 313 -2.05 -33.95 18.24
CA THR A 313 -2.52 -34.58 19.51
C THR A 313 -1.55 -35.59 20.08
N ARG A 314 -0.60 -36.13 19.30
CA ARG A 314 0.33 -37.20 19.68
C ARG A 314 1.78 -36.74 19.81
N SER A 315 2.04 -35.46 19.69
CA SER A 315 3.39 -34.85 19.74
C SER A 315 3.42 -33.68 20.70
N ILE A 316 4.62 -33.12 20.91
CA ILE A 316 4.75 -31.85 21.60
C ILE A 316 4.25 -30.76 20.63
N SER A 317 3.19 -30.10 21.00
CA SER A 317 2.54 -29.07 20.21
C SER A 317 2.48 -27.74 20.96
N PHE A 318 2.62 -26.64 20.24
CA PHE A 318 2.63 -25.29 20.77
C PHE A 318 1.36 -24.56 20.32
N ARG A 319 0.57 -24.05 21.27
CA ARG A 319 -0.65 -23.27 20.97
C ARG A 319 -0.35 -21.82 20.65
N ASN A 320 0.65 -21.25 21.30
CA ASN A 320 1.05 -19.85 21.17
C ASN A 320 2.34 -19.75 20.35
N PHE A 321 2.32 -20.28 19.13
CA PHE A 321 3.42 -20.20 18.20
C PHE A 321 3.02 -19.31 17.04
N TYR A 322 3.74 -18.21 16.84
CA TYR A 322 3.43 -17.19 15.87
C TYR A 322 4.54 -17.09 14.83
N SER A 323 4.17 -16.78 13.59
CA SER A 323 5.14 -16.49 12.54
C SER A 323 5.94 -15.22 12.87
N ALA A 324 7.24 -15.23 12.63
CA ALA A 324 8.11 -14.07 12.81
C ALA A 324 7.85 -12.97 11.78
N GLY A 325 7.14 -13.26 10.69
CA GLY A 325 6.81 -12.30 9.65
C GLY A 325 5.77 -12.86 8.69
N ILE A 326 5.32 -12.02 7.76
CA ILE A 326 4.27 -12.34 6.79
C ILE A 326 4.82 -12.90 5.46
N HIS A 327 6.13 -12.83 5.25
CA HIS A 327 6.79 -13.35 4.05
C HIS A 327 7.62 -14.60 4.35
N THR A 328 7.75 -15.48 3.38
CA THR A 328 8.48 -16.76 3.49
C THR A 328 9.94 -16.55 3.89
N ASN A 329 10.61 -15.55 3.30
CA ASN A 329 11.98 -15.22 3.64
C ASN A 329 12.13 -14.83 5.12
N HIS A 330 11.17 -14.07 5.70
CA HIS A 330 11.21 -13.70 7.13
C HIS A 330 11.12 -14.94 8.02
N GLY A 331 10.24 -15.88 7.69
CA GLY A 331 10.11 -17.15 8.41
C GLY A 331 11.37 -18.02 8.32
N LEU A 332 11.97 -18.09 7.12
CA LEU A 332 13.23 -18.80 6.87
C LEU A 332 14.38 -18.24 7.71
N TYR A 333 14.63 -16.93 7.62
CA TYR A 333 15.71 -16.29 8.37
C TYR A 333 15.49 -16.39 9.89
N ALA A 334 14.26 -16.18 10.36
CA ALA A 334 13.97 -16.31 11.78
C ALA A 334 14.20 -17.74 12.30
N THR A 335 13.85 -18.76 11.50
CA THR A 335 13.97 -20.16 11.90
C THR A 335 15.40 -20.68 11.79
N LEU A 336 16.12 -20.36 10.71
CA LEU A 336 17.46 -20.91 10.46
C LEU A 336 18.57 -20.10 11.09
N TYR A 337 18.42 -18.77 11.17
CA TYR A 337 19.45 -17.87 11.65
C TYR A 337 19.11 -17.15 12.96
N SER A 338 17.91 -17.37 13.50
CA SER A 338 17.41 -16.70 14.72
C SER A 338 17.39 -15.17 14.59
N VAL A 339 17.23 -14.65 13.39
CA VAL A 339 17.20 -13.20 13.10
C VAL A 339 15.76 -12.72 12.99
N SER A 340 15.38 -11.72 13.79
CA SER A 340 14.07 -11.12 13.65
C SER A 340 14.00 -10.22 12.39
N TYR A 341 12.80 -10.09 11.81
CA TYR A 341 12.54 -9.34 10.57
C TYR A 341 13.08 -7.91 10.55
N THR A 342 13.11 -7.23 11.69
CA THR A 342 13.61 -5.85 11.80
C THR A 342 15.09 -5.70 11.42
N HIS A 343 15.88 -6.77 11.46
CA HIS A 343 17.29 -6.77 11.10
C HIS A 343 17.55 -7.07 9.62
N LEU A 344 16.60 -7.67 8.90
CA LEU A 344 16.79 -8.02 7.48
C LEU A 344 16.94 -6.81 6.56
N ARG A 345 16.33 -5.66 6.89
CA ARG A 345 16.54 -4.40 6.17
C ARG A 345 17.93 -3.77 6.42
N ALA A 346 18.59 -4.10 7.51
CA ALA A 346 19.92 -3.59 7.83
C ALA A 346 21.06 -4.37 7.14
N HIS A 347 20.78 -5.54 6.57
CA HIS A 347 21.77 -6.45 5.98
C HIS A 347 21.43 -6.87 4.55
N GLU A 348 21.00 -5.92 3.69
CA GLU A 348 20.98 -6.16 2.24
C GLU A 348 22.37 -6.47 1.67
N THR A 349 23.43 -6.23 2.46
CA THR A 349 24.84 -6.52 2.13
C THR A 349 25.27 -7.96 2.42
N VAL A 350 24.47 -8.78 3.07
CA VAL A 350 24.87 -10.18 3.37
C VAL A 350 24.65 -11.12 2.17
N LEU A 351 23.83 -10.75 1.20
CA LEU A 351 23.69 -11.48 -0.06
C LEU A 351 24.91 -11.35 -0.99
N ASP A 352 25.80 -10.39 -0.73
CA ASP A 352 27.05 -10.22 -1.46
C ASP A 352 28.23 -11.04 -0.87
N LEU A 353 27.98 -11.87 0.14
CA LEU A 353 29.00 -12.64 0.86
C LEU A 353 28.87 -14.18 0.69
N VAL A 354 28.07 -14.65 -0.25
CA VAL A 354 28.01 -16.09 -0.60
C VAL A 354 28.34 -16.30 -2.06
#